data_28346d6c16269876802d7a3363cd2c6c
#
_entry.id   28346d6c16269876802d7a3363cd2c6c
#
_cell.length_a   1.000
_cell.length_b   1.000
_cell.length_c   1.000
_cell.angle_alpha   90.00
_cell.angle_beta   90.00
_cell.angle_gamma   90.00
#
_symmetry.space_group_name_H-M   'P 1'
#
loop_
_entity.id
_entity.type
_entity.pdbx_description
1 polymer ?
#
loop_
_entity_poly.entity_id
_entity_poly.type
_entity_poly.pdbx_seq_one_letter_code
_entity_poly.pdbx_strand_id
1 'polypeptide(L)'
;MKRVLLVIIGCLIFCTSCIGALQKEIDGGFPEKVTFPKEGGELSLTGEIPIYSICIYYSGNESCDRKKEDGSIEASLDWLTVRAEMGSNTIYLYADPKNNNKGRTFYVDLNSSDGYG
;
A
#
# COMPACT_ATOMS: atom_id res chain seq x y z
N MET A 1 -11.68 -11.70 -11.63
CA MET A 1 -10.57 -10.81 -11.23
C MET A 1 -11.05 -9.94 -10.08
N LYS A 2 -10.30 -9.95 -9.00
CA LYS A 2 -10.57 -9.07 -7.85
C LYS A 2 -9.57 -7.92 -7.86
N ARG A 3 -10.08 -6.73 -7.65
CA ARG A 3 -9.27 -5.52 -7.61
C ARG A 3 -9.61 -4.75 -6.35
N VAL A 4 -8.59 -4.43 -5.59
CA VAL A 4 -8.74 -3.72 -4.32
C VAL A 4 -7.99 -2.40 -4.42
N LEU A 5 -8.66 -1.32 -4.08
CA LEU A 5 -8.07 0.00 -4.08
C LEU A 5 -8.01 0.53 -2.65
N LEU A 6 -6.80 0.69 -2.15
CA LEU A 6 -6.57 1.29 -0.83
C LEU A 6 -6.14 2.73 -0.97
N VAL A 7 -6.49 3.53 0.01
CA VAL A 7 -6.06 4.92 0.10
C VAL A 7 -5.03 5.04 1.21
N ILE A 8 -3.85 5.52 0.88
CA ILE A 8 -2.76 5.71 1.83
C ILE A 8 -2.55 7.21 2.01
N ILE A 9 -2.72 7.70 3.21
CA ILE A 9 -2.64 9.12 3.52
C ILE A 9 -1.41 9.39 4.39
N GLY A 10 -0.61 10.36 3.98
CA GLY A 10 0.46 10.86 4.81
C GLY A 10 -0.04 12.01 5.68
N CYS A 11 0.13 11.89 6.98
CA CYS A 11 -0.26 12.91 7.92
C CYS A 11 0.91 13.86 8.18
N LEU A 12 0.63 15.15 8.25
CA LEU A 12 1.64 16.16 8.54
C LEU A 12 1.84 16.39 10.03
N ILE A 13 1.01 15.77 10.86
CA ILE A 13 1.05 15.98 12.30
C ILE A 13 2.11 15.09 12.93
N PHE A 14 2.87 15.66 13.84
CA PHE A 14 3.85 14.92 14.65
C PHE A 14 3.11 14.10 15.70
N CYS A 15 3.02 12.80 15.46
CA CYS A 15 2.34 11.92 16.39
C CYS A 15 2.94 10.53 16.27
N THR A 16 3.53 10.03 17.35
CA THR A 16 4.22 8.75 17.33
C THR A 16 3.30 7.54 17.26
N SER A 17 2.01 7.74 17.44
CA SER A 17 1.04 6.65 17.43
C SER A 17 -0.04 6.83 16.37
N CYS A 18 0.28 7.53 15.28
CA CYS A 18 -0.71 7.85 14.25
C CYS A 18 -0.84 6.82 13.15
N ILE A 19 -0.06 5.77 13.16
CA ILE A 19 -0.22 4.72 12.15
C ILE A 19 -1.52 3.98 12.44
N GLY A 20 -2.41 3.94 11.47
CA GLY A 20 -3.67 3.29 11.67
C GLY A 20 -4.39 2.98 10.39
N ALA A 21 -5.27 1.99 10.46
CA ALA A 21 -6.14 1.61 9.37
C ALA A 21 -7.58 1.78 9.81
N LEU A 22 -8.43 2.26 8.91
CA LEU A 22 -9.86 2.31 9.18
C LEU A 22 -10.39 0.89 9.32
N GLN A 23 -11.33 0.71 10.25
CA GLN A 23 -11.94 -0.60 10.46
C GLN A 23 -12.89 -0.99 9.33
N LYS A 24 -13.31 -0.03 8.52
CA LYS A 24 -14.16 -0.32 7.37
C LYS A 24 -13.35 -1.07 6.33
N GLU A 25 -13.84 -2.26 5.97
CA GLU A 25 -13.19 -3.09 4.98
C GLU A 25 -13.82 -2.86 3.61
N ILE A 26 -12.98 -2.93 2.58
CA ILE A 26 -13.42 -2.95 1.18
C ILE A 26 -13.37 -4.38 0.67
N ASP A 27 -13.75 -4.58 -0.60
CA ASP A 27 -13.68 -5.91 -1.20
C ASP A 27 -12.27 -6.49 -1.04
N GLY A 28 -12.20 -7.75 -0.68
CA GLY A 28 -10.92 -8.42 -0.47
C GLY A 28 -10.44 -8.40 0.98
N GLY A 29 -11.19 -7.79 1.90
CA GLY A 29 -10.89 -7.84 3.34
C GLY A 29 -9.82 -6.86 3.80
N PHE A 30 -9.38 -5.95 2.95
CA PHE A 30 -8.41 -4.92 3.33
C PHE A 30 -9.11 -3.67 3.86
N PRO A 31 -8.47 -2.92 4.75
CA PRO A 31 -9.05 -1.66 5.21
C PRO A 31 -9.12 -0.66 4.04
N GLU A 32 -10.09 0.23 4.10
CA GLU A 32 -10.30 1.21 3.05
C GLU A 32 -9.19 2.26 3.01
N LYS A 33 -8.64 2.61 4.17
CA LYS A 33 -7.70 3.72 4.29
C LYS A 33 -6.67 3.45 5.37
N VAL A 34 -5.43 3.86 5.09
CA VAL A 34 -4.33 3.77 6.05
C VAL A 34 -3.68 5.14 6.14
N THR A 35 -3.36 5.57 7.35
CA THR A 35 -2.71 6.85 7.61
C THR A 35 -1.35 6.61 8.24
N PHE A 36 -0.31 7.29 7.72
CA PHE A 36 1.03 7.28 8.29
C PHE A 36 1.38 8.66 8.82
N PRO A 37 2.08 8.72 9.96
CA PRO A 37 2.57 9.99 10.49
C PRO A 37 3.76 10.50 9.68
N LYS A 38 4.16 11.73 9.96
CA LYS A 38 5.29 12.38 9.30
C LYS A 38 6.59 11.58 9.44
N GLU A 39 6.77 10.91 10.57
CA GLU A 39 7.96 10.10 10.84
C GLU A 39 8.01 8.82 10.00
N GLY A 40 6.92 8.50 9.32
CA GLY A 40 6.84 7.26 8.58
C GLY A 40 6.53 6.07 9.46
N GLY A 41 6.83 4.87 8.96
CA GLY A 41 6.61 3.67 9.72
C GLY A 41 6.34 2.46 8.83
N GLU A 42 5.95 1.38 9.47
CA GLU A 42 5.67 0.11 8.81
C GLU A 42 4.32 -0.42 9.29
N LEU A 43 3.60 -1.07 8.37
CA LEU A 43 2.33 -1.69 8.71
C LEU A 43 2.11 -2.88 7.80
N SER A 44 1.64 -4.01 8.34
CA SER A 44 1.23 -5.14 7.53
C SER A 44 -0.28 -5.26 7.56
N LEU A 45 -0.86 -5.60 6.42
CA LEU A 45 -2.31 -5.76 6.28
C LEU A 45 -2.57 -7.13 5.65
N THR A 46 -3.52 -7.85 6.21
CA THR A 46 -3.93 -9.14 5.70
C THR A 46 -5.37 -9.08 5.23
N GLY A 47 -5.60 -9.45 3.99
CA GLY A 47 -6.94 -9.50 3.42
C GLY A 47 -7.41 -10.92 3.18
N GLU A 48 -8.35 -11.05 2.25
CA GLU A 48 -8.99 -12.34 1.95
C GLU A 48 -8.69 -12.84 0.54
N ILE A 49 -7.88 -12.11 -0.22
CA ILE A 49 -7.56 -12.45 -1.61
C ILE A 49 -6.06 -12.54 -1.79
N PRO A 50 -5.58 -13.42 -2.68
CA PRO A 50 -4.16 -13.46 -3.01
C PRO A 50 -3.77 -12.27 -3.89
N ILE A 51 -2.57 -11.75 -3.69
CA ILE A 51 -2.10 -10.57 -4.39
C ILE A 51 -1.09 -10.98 -5.46
N TYR A 52 -1.33 -10.60 -6.69
CA TYR A 52 -0.43 -10.89 -7.81
C TYR A 52 0.13 -9.64 -8.46
N SER A 53 -0.40 -8.47 -8.15
CA SER A 53 0.06 -7.21 -8.74
C SER A 53 -0.23 -6.06 -7.81
N ILE A 54 0.69 -5.09 -7.77
CA ILE A 54 0.58 -3.90 -6.94
C ILE A 54 0.91 -2.69 -7.81
N CYS A 55 0.04 -1.68 -7.83
CA CYS A 55 0.33 -0.41 -8.47
C CYS A 55 0.00 0.73 -7.53
N ILE A 56 0.85 1.75 -7.51
CA ILE A 56 0.68 2.94 -6.67
C ILE A 56 0.48 4.13 -7.59
N TYR A 57 -0.51 4.96 -7.28
CA TYR A 57 -0.82 6.16 -8.07
C TYR A 57 -0.79 7.39 -7.18
N TYR A 58 -0.26 8.47 -7.72
CA TYR A 58 -0.27 9.77 -7.07
C TYR A 58 -0.16 10.87 -8.12
N SER A 59 -1.17 11.73 -8.18
CA SER A 59 -1.13 12.96 -8.99
C SER A 59 -0.58 12.77 -10.41
N GLY A 60 -1.09 11.78 -11.14
CA GLY A 60 -0.64 11.50 -12.50
C GLY A 60 0.59 10.63 -12.60
N ASN A 61 1.23 10.32 -11.49
CA ASN A 61 2.37 9.40 -11.46
C ASN A 61 1.89 8.00 -11.11
N GLU A 62 2.60 7.01 -11.62
CA GLU A 62 2.26 5.61 -11.39
C GLU A 62 3.54 4.82 -11.20
N SER A 63 3.52 3.88 -10.27
CA SER A 63 4.58 2.92 -10.10
C SER A 63 3.96 1.56 -9.84
N CYS A 64 4.26 0.59 -10.68
CA CYS A 64 3.76 -0.77 -10.53
C CYS A 64 4.86 -1.70 -10.06
N ASP A 65 4.47 -2.88 -9.63
CA ASP A 65 5.36 -3.82 -8.99
C ASP A 65 6.47 -4.31 -9.91
N ARG A 66 7.60 -4.61 -9.28
CA ARG A 66 8.70 -5.33 -9.89
C ARG A 66 8.85 -6.64 -9.17
N LYS A 67 8.99 -7.70 -9.95
CA LYS A 67 9.19 -9.03 -9.41
C LYS A 67 10.64 -9.18 -8.98
N LYS A 68 10.84 -9.63 -7.75
CA LYS A 68 12.16 -9.85 -7.19
C LYS A 68 12.56 -11.32 -7.30
N GLU A 69 13.84 -11.60 -7.14
CA GLU A 69 14.37 -12.94 -7.25
C GLU A 69 13.81 -13.89 -6.19
N ASP A 70 13.44 -13.36 -5.04
CA ASP A 70 12.89 -14.16 -3.95
C ASP A 70 11.41 -14.50 -4.12
N GLY A 71 10.79 -14.10 -5.24
CA GLY A 71 9.38 -14.35 -5.50
C GLY A 71 8.45 -13.27 -4.97
N SER A 72 8.99 -12.21 -4.37
CA SER A 72 8.15 -11.11 -3.91
C SER A 72 7.95 -10.08 -5.02
N ILE A 73 6.92 -9.26 -4.83
CA ILE A 73 6.64 -8.12 -5.70
C ILE A 73 6.67 -6.85 -4.85
N GLU A 74 7.16 -5.77 -5.44
CA GLU A 74 7.33 -4.52 -4.72
C GLU A 74 7.11 -3.34 -5.64
N ALA A 75 6.34 -2.36 -5.17
CA ALA A 75 6.14 -1.09 -5.86
C ALA A 75 6.52 0.04 -4.92
N SER A 76 7.17 1.06 -5.45
CA SER A 76 7.57 2.25 -4.69
C SER A 76 7.23 3.50 -5.47
N LEU A 77 6.68 4.49 -4.76
CA LEU A 77 6.41 5.80 -5.34
C LEU A 77 6.57 6.82 -4.23
N ASP A 78 7.50 7.77 -4.43
CA ASP A 78 7.83 8.80 -3.46
C ASP A 78 8.25 8.15 -2.12
N TRP A 79 7.54 8.46 -1.02
CA TRP A 79 7.91 7.92 0.30
C TRP A 79 7.21 6.60 0.64
N LEU A 80 6.37 6.08 -0.25
CA LEU A 80 5.61 4.86 0.02
C LEU A 80 6.19 3.67 -0.75
N THR A 81 6.35 2.55 -0.04
CA THR A 81 6.71 1.26 -0.63
C THR A 81 5.68 0.23 -0.19
N VAL A 82 5.20 -0.55 -1.14
CA VAL A 82 4.26 -1.65 -0.88
C VAL A 82 4.88 -2.94 -1.40
N ARG A 83 4.90 -3.95 -0.56
CA ARG A 83 5.51 -5.23 -0.88
C ARG A 83 4.59 -6.38 -0.50
N ALA A 84 4.65 -7.45 -1.27
CA ALA A 84 3.93 -8.69 -0.96
C ALA A 84 4.68 -9.87 -1.57
N GLU A 85 4.47 -11.07 -1.02
CA GLU A 85 4.85 -12.29 -1.70
C GLU A 85 3.76 -12.60 -2.71
N MET A 86 4.15 -12.95 -3.92
CA MET A 86 3.17 -13.24 -4.97
C MET A 86 2.25 -14.38 -4.54
N GLY A 87 0.95 -14.13 -4.60
CA GLY A 87 -0.06 -15.10 -4.20
C GLY A 87 -0.39 -15.08 -2.72
N SER A 88 0.29 -14.24 -1.94
CA SER A 88 -0.01 -14.05 -0.51
C SER A 88 -1.19 -13.11 -0.34
N ASN A 89 -1.89 -13.24 0.78
CA ASN A 89 -2.98 -12.33 1.12
C ASN A 89 -2.53 -11.21 2.07
N THR A 90 -1.23 -11.06 2.28
CA THR A 90 -0.67 -10.05 3.17
C THR A 90 0.18 -9.08 2.38
N ILE A 91 0.01 -7.79 2.63
CA ILE A 91 0.86 -6.74 2.07
C ILE A 91 1.59 -6.03 3.21
N TYR A 92 2.78 -5.53 2.88
CA TYR A 92 3.61 -4.76 3.81
C TYR A 92 3.75 -3.35 3.27
N LEU A 93 3.43 -2.38 4.10
CA LEU A 93 3.50 -0.97 3.76
C LEU A 93 4.66 -0.35 4.52
N TYR A 94 5.51 0.38 3.82
CA TYR A 94 6.64 1.10 4.40
C TYR A 94 6.54 2.56 3.99
N ALA A 95 6.56 3.44 4.96
CA ALA A 95 6.53 4.87 4.71
C ALA A 95 7.81 5.49 5.23
N ASP A 96 8.58 6.12 4.35
CA ASP A 96 9.79 6.84 4.75
C ASP A 96 9.42 8.15 5.44
N PRO A 97 10.29 8.69 6.28
CA PRO A 97 10.06 10.02 6.87
C PRO A 97 9.86 11.07 5.78
N LYS A 98 8.89 11.95 5.98
CA LYS A 98 8.54 12.96 4.99
C LYS A 98 9.33 14.24 5.26
N ASN A 99 10.54 14.29 4.75
CA ASN A 99 11.46 15.41 5.02
C ASN A 99 10.93 16.74 4.50
N ASN A 100 10.11 16.71 3.46
CA ASN A 100 9.58 17.92 2.85
C ASN A 100 8.25 18.36 3.44
N ASN A 101 7.79 17.68 4.48
CA ASN A 101 6.53 17.98 5.16
C ASN A 101 5.31 17.97 4.23
N LYS A 102 5.38 17.24 3.16
CA LYS A 102 4.27 17.15 2.24
C LYS A 102 3.48 15.88 2.51
N GLY A 103 2.30 16.05 3.07
CA GLY A 103 1.35 14.95 3.14
C GLY A 103 0.85 14.66 1.74
N ARG A 104 0.81 13.39 1.38
CA ARG A 104 0.34 12.97 0.07
C ARG A 104 -0.67 11.86 0.25
N THR A 105 -1.60 11.77 -0.69
CA THR A 105 -2.57 10.69 -0.72
C THR A 105 -2.24 9.79 -1.89
N PHE A 106 -1.94 8.54 -1.59
CA PHE A 106 -1.67 7.54 -2.61
C PHE A 106 -2.86 6.60 -2.76
N TYR A 107 -3.07 6.13 -3.97
CA TYR A 107 -4.04 5.09 -4.24
C TYR A 107 -3.25 3.83 -4.60
N VAL A 108 -3.47 2.77 -3.83
CA VAL A 108 -2.77 1.50 -4.02
C VAL A 108 -3.77 0.51 -4.61
N ASP A 109 -3.47 0.03 -5.80
CA ASP A 109 -4.31 -0.89 -6.54
C ASP A 109 -3.72 -2.29 -6.43
N LEU A 110 -4.47 -3.20 -5.81
CA LEU A 110 -4.05 -4.59 -5.62
C LEU A 110 -4.90 -5.49 -6.50
N ASN A 111 -4.26 -6.31 -7.29
CA ASN A 111 -4.96 -7.25 -8.16
C ASN A 111 -4.72 -8.68 -7.68
N SER A 112 -5.79 -9.46 -7.64
CA SER A 112 -5.74 -10.85 -7.22
C SER A 112 -5.67 -11.82 -8.40
N SER A 113 -5.57 -11.30 -9.60
CA SER A 113 -5.48 -12.09 -10.81
C SER A 113 -4.02 -12.25 -11.22
N ASP A 114 -3.68 -13.41 -11.75
CA ASP A 114 -2.35 -13.66 -12.32
C ASP A 114 -2.23 -13.19 -13.77
N GLY A 115 -3.15 -12.38 -14.21
CA GLY A 115 -3.20 -11.86 -15.57
C GLY A 115 -4.26 -12.49 -16.46
N TYR A 116 -5.02 -13.39 -15.93
CA TYR A 116 -6.08 -14.07 -16.68
C TYR A 116 -7.46 -13.57 -16.22
N GLY A 117 -7.59 -12.39 -15.99
CA GLY A 117 -8.87 -11.71 -15.83
C GLY A 117 -9.99 -12.38 -15.09
#